data_5e762ad4091ce49579e85f6f87970148
#
_entry.id   5e762ad4091ce49579e85f6f87970148
#
_cell.length_a   1.000
_cell.length_b   1.000
_cell.length_c   1.000
_cell.angle_alpha   90.00
_cell.angle_beta   90.00
_cell.angle_gamma   90.00
#
_symmetry.space_group_name_H-M   'P 1'
#
loop_
_entity.id
_entity.type
_entity.pdbx_description
1 polymer ?
#
loop_
_entity_poly.entity_id
_entity_poly.type
_entity_poly.pdbx_seq_one_letter_code
_entity_poly.pdbx_strand_id
1 'polypeptide(L)'
;MINNSIGYIVGGGLKENLRVRLTVPSQQVQEGAFVVIDSTPWRFYGLVTDLQLGATDPRFADEQSEKRFPPELARLLHGQTLFTNLEVLPALMSEIGPEVGSQEYPAWREAHPEGSSPLPVKTIPSHHAEVKLAQEGDIAEIFGRADVKGNFVLGYTREQGHPVCINLEKFVQRSAGVFGATGTGKSFLTRIVL
;
A
#
# COMPACT_ATOMS: atom_id res chain seq x y z
N MET A 1 -14.25 -5.97 13.83
CA MET A 1 -13.44 -5.50 12.69
C MET A 1 -11.98 -5.60 13.13
N ILE A 2 -11.18 -6.40 12.47
CA ILE A 2 -9.75 -6.48 12.75
C ILE A 2 -9.17 -5.15 12.25
N ASN A 3 -8.61 -4.35 13.16
CA ASN A 3 -7.96 -3.09 12.80
C ASN A 3 -6.66 -3.44 12.05
N ASN A 4 -6.68 -3.32 10.73
CA ASN A 4 -5.54 -3.61 9.84
C ASN A 4 -4.58 -2.42 9.73
N SER A 5 -4.75 -1.43 10.60
CA SER A 5 -3.89 -0.25 10.67
C SER A 5 -2.48 -0.65 11.09
N ILE A 6 -1.50 -0.24 10.30
CA ILE A 6 -0.09 -0.50 10.57
C ILE A 6 0.68 0.75 10.98
N GLY A 7 0.12 1.93 10.76
CA GLY A 7 0.78 3.18 11.06
C GLY A 7 0.09 4.41 10.48
N TYR A 8 0.82 5.51 10.41
CA TYR A 8 0.32 6.78 9.90
C TYR A 8 1.41 7.58 9.18
N ILE A 9 0.99 8.46 8.27
CA ILE A 9 1.88 9.32 7.48
C ILE A 9 2.57 10.35 8.35
N VAL A 10 3.90 10.45 8.24
CA VAL A 10 4.73 11.45 8.95
C VAL A 10 5.53 12.35 8.00
N GLY A 11 5.53 12.08 6.70
CA GLY A 11 6.26 12.89 5.72
C GLY A 11 6.31 12.24 4.34
N GLY A 12 7.05 12.86 3.45
CA GLY A 12 7.20 12.44 2.05
C GLY A 12 6.65 13.47 1.08
N GLY A 13 6.67 13.16 -0.21
CA GLY A 13 6.23 14.06 -1.27
C GLY A 13 5.88 13.33 -2.56
N LEU A 14 5.41 14.08 -3.57
CA LEU A 14 5.04 13.51 -4.88
C LEU A 14 6.21 12.89 -5.65
N LYS A 15 7.42 13.35 -5.38
CA LYS A 15 8.64 12.87 -6.05
C LYS A 15 9.50 11.97 -5.16
N GLU A 16 9.04 11.76 -3.95
CA GLU A 16 9.72 10.99 -2.93
C GLU A 16 8.76 9.95 -2.36
N ASN A 17 9.31 8.90 -1.74
CA ASN A 17 8.49 7.95 -1.03
C ASN A 17 7.78 8.62 0.16
N LEU A 18 6.57 8.18 0.46
CA LEU A 18 5.89 8.56 1.69
C LEU A 18 6.55 7.87 2.87
N ARG A 19 6.75 8.61 3.96
CA ARG A 19 7.23 8.06 5.24
C ARG A 19 6.06 7.76 6.15
N VAL A 20 6.01 6.54 6.62
CA VAL A 20 4.98 6.03 7.53
C VAL A 20 5.63 5.68 8.86
N ARG A 21 5.11 6.18 9.96
CA ARG A 21 5.47 5.74 11.30
C ARG A 21 4.69 4.48 11.64
N LEU A 22 5.40 3.36 11.87
CA LEU A 22 4.78 2.12 12.30
C LEU A 22 4.24 2.21 13.73
N THR A 23 3.08 1.63 13.95
CA THR A 23 2.45 1.44 15.27
C THR A 23 2.36 -0.04 15.67
N VAL A 24 2.72 -0.93 14.75
CA VAL A 24 2.81 -2.38 14.95
C VAL A 24 4.26 -2.82 14.91
N PRO A 25 4.59 -4.02 15.41
CA PRO A 25 5.94 -4.59 15.28
C PRO A 25 6.39 -4.68 13.81
N SER A 26 7.63 -4.30 13.52
CA SER A 26 8.18 -4.27 12.17
C SER A 26 8.13 -5.61 11.44
N GLN A 27 8.14 -6.72 12.19
CA GLN A 27 8.06 -8.08 11.65
C GLN A 27 6.70 -8.42 11.02
N GLN A 28 5.67 -7.57 11.25
CA GLN A 28 4.33 -7.76 10.66
C GLN A 28 4.20 -7.12 9.27
N VAL A 29 5.18 -6.35 8.85
CA VAL A 29 5.17 -5.68 7.54
C VAL A 29 6.46 -6.02 6.80
N GLN A 30 6.35 -6.33 5.53
CA GLN A 30 7.48 -6.70 4.69
C GLN A 30 7.60 -5.76 3.50
N GLU A 31 8.82 -5.63 2.97
CA GLU A 31 9.05 -4.98 1.68
C GLU A 31 8.25 -5.71 0.59
N GLY A 32 7.61 -4.96 -0.29
CA GLY A 32 6.73 -5.51 -1.32
C GLY A 32 5.26 -5.65 -0.91
N ALA A 33 4.92 -5.39 0.36
CA ALA A 33 3.53 -5.38 0.80
C ALA A 33 2.77 -4.19 0.20
N PHE A 34 1.53 -4.42 -0.22
CA PHE A 34 0.62 -3.35 -0.65
C PHE A 34 -0.05 -2.70 0.55
N VAL A 35 -0.17 -1.39 0.50
CA VAL A 35 -0.82 -0.59 1.54
C VAL A 35 -1.86 0.34 0.95
N VAL A 36 -2.85 0.67 1.75
CA VAL A 36 -3.91 1.63 1.46
C VAL A 36 -3.85 2.76 2.47
N ILE A 37 -4.03 3.98 1.99
CA ILE A 37 -4.02 5.20 2.80
C ILE A 37 -5.28 5.98 2.50
N ASP A 38 -6.18 6.05 3.47
CA ASP A 38 -7.42 6.82 3.36
C ASP A 38 -7.15 8.27 3.82
N SER A 39 -7.31 9.22 2.90
CA SER A 39 -7.15 10.65 3.15
C SER A 39 -8.14 11.42 2.29
N THR A 40 -9.38 11.54 2.79
CA THR A 40 -10.52 12.16 2.09
C THR A 40 -10.12 13.46 1.38
N PRO A 41 -10.49 13.65 0.09
CA PRO A 41 -11.41 12.81 -0.68
C PRO A 41 -10.75 11.63 -1.42
N TRP A 42 -9.48 11.33 -1.15
CA TRP A 42 -8.69 10.37 -1.90
C TRP A 42 -8.30 9.16 -1.06
N ARG A 43 -8.31 8.00 -1.73
CA ARG A 43 -7.67 6.76 -1.30
C ARG A 43 -6.41 6.56 -2.11
N PHE A 44 -5.29 6.32 -1.46
CA PHE A 44 -4.01 6.05 -2.10
C PHE A 44 -3.63 4.59 -1.94
N TYR A 45 -3.07 4.03 -3.00
CA TYR A 45 -2.50 2.68 -3.02
C TYR A 45 -1.01 2.79 -3.21
N GLY A 46 -0.27 2.12 -2.36
CA GLY A 46 1.19 2.17 -2.38
C GLY A 46 1.84 0.82 -2.13
N LEU A 47 3.12 0.77 -2.40
CA LEU A 47 3.98 -0.38 -2.18
C LEU A 47 5.03 -0.04 -1.13
N VAL A 48 5.21 -0.88 -0.14
CA VAL A 48 6.32 -0.77 0.83
C VAL A 48 7.63 -1.05 0.11
N THR A 49 8.54 -0.10 0.12
CA THR A 49 9.84 -0.20 -0.57
C THR A 49 11.03 -0.32 0.38
N ASP A 50 10.86 0.10 1.63
CA ASP A 50 11.93 0.02 2.64
C ASP A 50 11.37 0.07 4.06
N LEU A 51 12.13 -0.48 5.01
CA LEU A 51 11.88 -0.39 6.44
C LEU A 51 13.13 0.12 7.13
N GLN A 52 12.99 1.21 7.89
CA GLN A 52 14.11 1.89 8.54
C GLN A 52 13.89 2.01 10.04
N LEU A 53 14.89 1.59 10.81
CA LEU A 53 14.93 1.85 12.23
C LEU A 53 15.38 3.30 12.47
N GLY A 54 14.72 3.99 13.37
CA GLY A 54 15.05 5.34 13.76
C GLY A 54 15.03 5.52 15.27
N ALA A 55 15.75 6.53 15.72
CA ALA A 55 15.73 6.98 17.10
C ALA A 55 15.56 8.50 17.15
N THR A 56 14.85 9.00 18.14
CA THR A 56 14.67 10.44 18.38
C THR A 56 16.01 11.08 18.78
N ASP A 57 16.83 10.35 19.55
CA ASP A 57 18.18 10.74 19.91
C ASP A 57 19.14 9.60 19.49
N PRO A 58 20.19 9.90 18.68
CA PRO A 58 21.16 8.88 18.24
C PRO A 58 21.82 8.08 19.35
N ARG A 59 21.89 8.64 20.57
CA ARG A 59 22.43 7.95 21.74
C ARG A 59 21.61 6.74 22.19
N PHE A 60 20.35 6.66 21.82
CA PHE A 60 19.47 5.53 22.10
C PHE A 60 19.56 4.41 21.04
N ALA A 61 20.15 4.72 19.88
CA ALA A 61 20.39 3.73 18.82
C ALA A 61 21.68 2.91 19.04
N ASP A 62 22.54 3.32 19.99
CA ASP A 62 23.78 2.61 20.29
C ASP A 62 23.54 1.37 21.15
N GLU A 63 24.06 0.21 20.73
CA GLU A 63 23.97 -1.09 21.43
C GLU A 63 24.40 -1.01 22.91
N GLN A 64 25.32 -0.09 23.26
CA GLN A 64 25.74 0.11 24.64
C GLN A 64 24.65 0.73 25.51
N SER A 65 23.68 1.42 24.96
CA SER A 65 22.59 2.03 25.72
C SER A 65 21.53 1.01 26.12
N GLU A 66 21.26 -0.01 25.31
CA GLU A 66 20.31 -1.08 25.64
C GLU A 66 20.74 -1.90 26.88
N LYS A 67 22.06 -2.10 27.07
CA LYS A 67 22.59 -2.81 28.24
C LYS A 67 22.53 -1.99 29.53
N ARG A 68 22.27 -0.69 29.45
CA ARG A 68 22.23 0.20 30.61
C ARG A 68 20.83 0.42 31.17
N PHE A 69 19.79 0.05 30.43
CA PHE A 69 18.41 0.25 30.88
C PHE A 69 17.81 -1.05 31.41
N PRO A 70 17.14 -1.01 32.58
CA PRO A 70 16.29 -2.12 33.01
C PRO A 70 15.25 -2.44 31.92
N PRO A 71 14.88 -3.72 31.73
CA PRO A 71 13.95 -4.16 30.68
C PRO A 71 12.62 -3.42 30.70
N GLU A 72 12.18 -2.95 31.87
CA GLU A 72 10.95 -2.17 32.04
C GLU A 72 11.06 -0.76 31.47
N LEU A 73 12.22 -0.11 31.65
CA LEU A 73 12.51 1.21 31.06
C LEU A 73 12.71 1.12 29.55
N ALA A 74 13.34 0.06 29.05
CA ALA A 74 13.50 -0.19 27.63
C ALA A 74 12.12 -0.30 26.93
N ARG A 75 11.13 -0.97 27.58
CA ARG A 75 9.75 -1.05 27.07
C ARG A 75 9.01 0.28 27.07
N LEU A 76 9.24 1.13 28.06
CA LEU A 76 8.64 2.49 28.11
C LEU A 76 9.26 3.44 27.08
N LEU A 77 10.54 3.25 26.75
CA LEU A 77 11.24 4.02 25.73
C LEU A 77 10.93 3.53 24.30
N HIS A 78 10.51 2.26 24.16
CA HIS A 78 10.03 1.72 22.89
C HIS A 78 8.74 2.45 22.46
N GLY A 79 8.78 3.09 21.32
CA GLY A 79 7.66 3.88 20.77
C GLY A 79 7.76 5.39 20.99
N GLN A 80 8.46 5.85 22.03
CA GLN A 80 8.72 7.30 22.20
C GLN A 80 10.10 7.71 21.67
N THR A 81 11.10 6.87 21.87
CA THR A 81 12.50 7.17 21.48
C THR A 81 13.00 6.31 20.33
N LEU A 82 12.57 5.05 20.27
CA LEU A 82 12.89 4.12 19.20
C LEU A 82 11.62 3.89 18.35
N PHE A 83 11.77 3.98 17.05
CA PHE A 83 10.67 3.83 16.13
C PHE A 83 11.09 3.14 14.84
N THR A 84 10.14 2.59 14.12
CA THR A 84 10.34 2.09 12.77
C THR A 84 9.54 2.95 11.80
N ASN A 85 10.18 3.39 10.74
CA ASN A 85 9.53 4.02 9.61
C ASN A 85 9.47 3.03 8.44
N LEU A 86 8.37 3.12 7.67
CA LEU A 86 8.30 2.53 6.34
C LEU A 86 8.48 3.61 5.30
N GLU A 87 9.08 3.24 4.19
CA GLU A 87 8.98 3.99 2.95
C GLU A 87 7.93 3.34 2.06
N VAL A 88 7.00 4.14 1.59
CA VAL A 88 5.90 3.70 0.73
C VAL A 88 5.95 4.48 -0.58
N LEU A 89 6.08 3.77 -1.69
CA LEU A 89 5.93 4.34 -3.02
C LEU A 89 4.44 4.46 -3.35
N PRO A 90 3.87 5.68 -3.41
CA PRO A 90 2.49 5.85 -3.84
C PRO A 90 2.38 5.59 -5.34
N ALA A 91 1.57 4.62 -5.74
CA ALA A 91 1.45 4.19 -7.13
C ALA A 91 0.19 4.72 -7.80
N LEU A 92 -0.95 4.59 -7.14
CA LEU A 92 -2.26 4.96 -7.66
C LEU A 92 -3.07 5.68 -6.58
N MET A 93 -4.09 6.41 -7.02
CA MET A 93 -5.10 6.99 -6.16
C MET A 93 -6.49 6.82 -6.77
N SER A 94 -7.53 6.74 -5.94
CA SER A 94 -8.92 6.74 -6.35
C SER A 94 -9.73 7.71 -5.50
N GLU A 95 -10.84 8.20 -6.02
CA GLU A 95 -11.77 9.02 -5.25
C GLU A 95 -12.55 8.15 -4.26
N ILE A 96 -12.62 8.57 -3.02
CA ILE A 96 -13.48 7.93 -2.02
C ILE A 96 -14.91 8.42 -2.27
N GLY A 97 -15.79 7.51 -2.70
CA GLY A 97 -17.20 7.83 -2.88
C GLY A 97 -17.89 8.17 -1.54
N PRO A 98 -19.02 8.88 -1.59
CA PRO A 98 -19.81 9.17 -0.41
C PRO A 98 -20.34 7.89 0.24
N GLU A 99 -20.67 7.95 1.53
CA GLU A 99 -21.20 6.81 2.27
C GLU A 99 -22.48 6.25 1.62
N VAL A 100 -22.59 4.94 1.58
CA VAL A 100 -23.79 4.25 1.09
C VAL A 100 -25.00 4.65 1.95
N GLY A 101 -26.01 5.23 1.30
CA GLY A 101 -27.20 5.76 1.98
C GLY A 101 -27.17 7.27 2.25
N SER A 102 -26.07 7.97 1.97
CA SER A 102 -26.04 9.43 1.95
C SER A 102 -26.88 10.00 0.78
N GLN A 103 -27.27 11.27 0.87
CA GLN A 103 -28.01 11.93 -0.22
C GLN A 103 -27.20 12.06 -1.52
N GLU A 104 -25.89 12.07 -1.42
CA GLU A 104 -24.97 12.22 -2.56
C GLU A 104 -24.65 10.89 -3.24
N TYR A 105 -24.84 9.77 -2.53
CA TYR A 105 -24.47 8.44 -3.04
C TYR A 105 -25.16 8.05 -4.34
N PRO A 106 -26.48 8.28 -4.55
CA PRO A 106 -27.13 7.91 -5.82
C PRO A 106 -26.54 8.66 -7.03
N ALA A 107 -26.34 9.96 -6.92
CA ALA A 107 -25.76 10.77 -7.98
C ALA A 107 -24.30 10.38 -8.27
N TRP A 108 -23.52 10.13 -7.23
CA TRP A 108 -22.15 9.65 -7.37
C TRP A 108 -22.11 8.27 -8.05
N ARG A 109 -22.99 7.35 -7.64
CA ARG A 109 -23.06 6.00 -8.22
C ARG A 109 -23.49 6.00 -9.68
N GLU A 110 -24.37 6.91 -10.08
CA GLU A 110 -24.76 7.11 -11.47
C GLU A 110 -23.59 7.61 -12.33
N ALA A 111 -22.79 8.53 -11.79
CA ALA A 111 -21.57 9.03 -12.44
C ALA A 111 -20.43 7.99 -12.47
N HIS A 112 -20.42 7.04 -11.51
CA HIS A 112 -19.38 6.01 -11.36
C HIS A 112 -19.99 4.61 -11.33
N PRO A 113 -20.58 4.10 -12.43
CA PRO A 113 -21.26 2.81 -12.45
C PRO A 113 -20.33 1.62 -12.12
N GLU A 114 -19.05 1.72 -12.46
CA GLU A 114 -18.01 0.72 -12.16
C GLU A 114 -17.23 1.05 -10.88
N GLY A 115 -17.61 2.09 -10.13
CA GLY A 115 -16.82 2.63 -9.02
C GLY A 115 -15.79 3.66 -9.47
N SER A 116 -14.99 4.15 -8.53
CA SER A 116 -13.91 5.10 -8.84
C SER A 116 -12.76 4.36 -9.54
N SER A 117 -12.40 4.83 -10.73
CA SER A 117 -11.27 4.25 -11.46
C SER A 117 -9.93 4.72 -10.87
N PRO A 118 -8.96 3.84 -10.67
CA PRO A 118 -7.63 4.23 -10.22
C PRO A 118 -6.95 5.19 -11.18
N LEU A 119 -6.36 6.25 -10.64
CA LEU A 119 -5.65 7.31 -11.35
C LEU A 119 -4.18 7.35 -10.92
N PRO A 120 -3.27 7.86 -11.74
CA PRO A 120 -1.92 8.19 -11.31
C PRO A 120 -1.94 9.18 -10.15
N VAL A 121 -1.03 9.02 -9.19
CA VAL A 121 -0.92 9.92 -8.03
C VAL A 121 -0.58 11.34 -8.47
N LYS A 122 -1.38 12.32 -8.06
CA LYS A 122 -1.23 13.75 -8.37
C LYS A 122 -1.21 14.64 -7.13
N THR A 123 -1.47 14.07 -5.96
CA THR A 123 -1.46 14.75 -4.68
C THR A 123 -0.89 13.83 -3.61
N ILE A 124 -0.73 14.31 -2.39
CA ILE A 124 -0.23 13.53 -1.27
C ILE A 124 -1.30 13.40 -0.19
N PRO A 125 -1.28 12.32 0.60
CA PRO A 125 -2.17 12.19 1.75
C PRO A 125 -1.83 13.21 2.83
N SER A 126 -2.80 13.48 3.69
CA SER A 126 -2.62 14.37 4.84
C SER A 126 -1.66 13.77 5.87
N HIS A 127 -1.02 14.63 6.65
CA HIS A 127 -0.30 14.19 7.85
C HIS A 127 -1.24 13.38 8.75
N HIS A 128 -0.69 12.34 9.36
CA HIS A 128 -1.40 11.41 10.24
C HIS A 128 -2.53 10.61 9.55
N ALA A 129 -2.64 10.66 8.22
CA ALA A 129 -3.52 9.73 7.50
C ALA A 129 -3.15 8.29 7.85
N GLU A 130 -4.17 7.49 8.16
CA GLU A 130 -4.00 6.10 8.57
C GLU A 130 -3.54 5.24 7.40
N VAL A 131 -2.57 4.38 7.67
CA VAL A 131 -2.02 3.42 6.70
C VAL A 131 -2.41 2.01 7.12
N LYS A 132 -2.98 1.26 6.18
CA LYS A 132 -3.46 -0.11 6.37
C LYS A 132 -2.77 -1.05 5.39
N LEU A 133 -2.58 -2.31 5.77
CA LEU A 133 -2.26 -3.35 4.80
C LEU A 133 -3.45 -3.53 3.85
N ALA A 134 -3.18 -3.55 2.55
CA ALA A 134 -4.21 -3.78 1.54
C ALA A 134 -4.84 -5.17 1.73
N GLN A 135 -6.14 -5.24 1.62
CA GLN A 135 -6.91 -6.47 1.62
C GLN A 135 -7.23 -6.93 0.19
N GLU A 136 -7.78 -8.11 0.03
CA GLU A 136 -8.17 -8.65 -1.28
C GLU A 136 -9.09 -7.69 -2.05
N GLY A 137 -10.03 -7.04 -1.34
CA GLY A 137 -10.93 -6.04 -1.93
C GLY A 137 -10.19 -4.84 -2.52
N ASP A 138 -9.18 -4.33 -1.81
CA ASP A 138 -8.37 -3.20 -2.26
C ASP A 138 -7.54 -3.56 -3.51
N ILE A 139 -6.99 -4.77 -3.53
CA ILE A 139 -6.25 -5.28 -4.68
C ILE A 139 -7.17 -5.50 -5.88
N ALA A 140 -8.40 -5.98 -5.62
CA ALA A 140 -9.42 -6.18 -6.64
C ALA A 140 -9.91 -4.85 -7.27
N GLU A 141 -9.90 -3.74 -6.53
CA GLU A 141 -10.20 -2.41 -7.08
C GLU A 141 -9.16 -1.97 -8.12
N ILE A 142 -7.89 -2.36 -7.95
CA ILE A 142 -6.80 -2.00 -8.86
C ILE A 142 -6.72 -2.95 -10.05
N PHE A 143 -6.72 -4.25 -9.76
CA PHE A 143 -6.38 -5.29 -10.74
C PHE A 143 -7.60 -6.06 -11.25
N GLY A 144 -8.80 -5.75 -10.74
CA GLY A 144 -10.01 -6.48 -11.07
C GLY A 144 -10.19 -7.76 -10.25
N ARG A 145 -11.37 -8.33 -10.34
CA ARG A 145 -11.77 -9.53 -9.60
C ARG A 145 -11.69 -10.77 -10.50
N ALA A 146 -11.34 -11.90 -9.91
CA ALA A 146 -11.21 -13.18 -10.63
C ALA A 146 -12.56 -13.74 -11.10
N ASP A 147 -13.67 -13.39 -10.43
CA ASP A 147 -15.03 -13.84 -10.73
C ASP A 147 -15.68 -13.04 -11.88
N VAL A 148 -15.05 -11.97 -12.36
CA VAL A 148 -15.57 -11.16 -13.47
C VAL A 148 -15.17 -11.79 -14.81
N LYS A 149 -16.16 -11.99 -15.67
CA LYS A 149 -15.97 -12.53 -17.03
C LYS A 149 -14.97 -11.70 -17.82
N GLY A 150 -13.98 -12.35 -18.43
CA GLY A 150 -12.90 -11.71 -19.19
C GLY A 150 -11.68 -11.37 -18.36
N ASN A 151 -11.74 -11.50 -17.04
CA ASN A 151 -10.56 -11.37 -16.17
C ASN A 151 -9.84 -12.72 -16.05
N PHE A 152 -8.52 -12.65 -16.07
CA PHE A 152 -7.62 -13.78 -15.91
C PHE A 152 -6.68 -13.53 -14.74
N VAL A 153 -6.53 -14.50 -13.84
CA VAL A 153 -5.57 -14.41 -12.73
C VAL A 153 -4.17 -14.63 -13.28
N LEU A 154 -3.38 -13.56 -13.31
CA LEU A 154 -1.98 -13.60 -13.76
C LEU A 154 -1.05 -14.17 -12.69
N GLY A 155 -1.37 -13.95 -11.43
CA GLY A 155 -0.58 -14.37 -10.28
C GLY A 155 -1.18 -13.85 -8.98
N TYR A 156 -0.35 -13.87 -7.93
CA TYR A 156 -0.74 -13.43 -6.60
C TYR A 156 0.30 -12.45 -6.05
N THR A 157 -0.14 -11.51 -5.23
CA THR A 157 0.78 -10.62 -4.50
C THR A 157 1.67 -11.49 -3.61
N ARG A 158 2.97 -11.21 -3.63
CA ARG A 158 3.97 -12.07 -2.97
C ARG A 158 3.74 -12.17 -1.47
N GLU A 159 3.51 -11.03 -0.82
CA GLU A 159 3.49 -10.94 0.63
C GLU A 159 2.10 -11.22 1.23
N GLN A 160 1.04 -10.92 0.49
CA GLN A 160 -0.33 -11.01 0.99
C GLN A 160 -1.16 -12.12 0.32
N GLY A 161 -0.68 -12.69 -0.80
CA GLY A 161 -1.34 -13.80 -1.49
C GLY A 161 -2.64 -13.44 -2.20
N HIS A 162 -2.90 -12.14 -2.44
CA HIS A 162 -4.11 -11.70 -3.13
C HIS A 162 -4.00 -11.86 -4.64
N PRO A 163 -5.08 -12.26 -5.33
CA PRO A 163 -5.06 -12.46 -6.78
C PRO A 163 -4.85 -11.14 -7.52
N VAL A 164 -3.96 -11.17 -8.51
CA VAL A 164 -3.71 -10.08 -9.46
C VAL A 164 -4.30 -10.50 -10.80
N CYS A 165 -5.34 -9.80 -11.25
CA CYS A 165 -6.05 -10.10 -12.46
C CYS A 165 -5.70 -9.12 -13.59
N ILE A 166 -5.81 -9.58 -14.82
CA ILE A 166 -5.82 -8.74 -16.01
C ILE A 166 -7.09 -9.03 -16.82
N ASN A 167 -7.66 -7.99 -17.40
CA ASN A 167 -8.75 -8.15 -18.35
C ASN A 167 -8.16 -8.41 -19.75
N LEU A 168 -8.34 -9.63 -20.28
CA LEU A 168 -7.72 -10.04 -21.53
C LEU A 168 -8.21 -9.22 -22.72
N GLU A 169 -9.48 -8.86 -22.77
CA GLU A 169 -10.02 -8.04 -23.86
C GLU A 169 -9.36 -6.66 -23.89
N LYS A 170 -9.27 -5.98 -22.73
CA LYS A 170 -8.61 -4.68 -22.61
C LYS A 170 -7.09 -4.79 -22.87
N PHE A 171 -6.48 -5.89 -22.49
CA PHE A 171 -5.06 -6.13 -22.67
C PHE A 171 -4.67 -6.27 -24.14
N VAL A 172 -5.44 -7.01 -24.94
CA VAL A 172 -5.17 -7.21 -26.38
C VAL A 172 -5.59 -6.05 -27.27
N GLN A 173 -6.49 -5.18 -26.79
CA GLN A 173 -6.93 -3.98 -27.53
C GLN A 173 -5.87 -2.87 -27.57
N ARG A 174 -4.87 -2.92 -26.71
CA ARG A 174 -3.82 -1.89 -26.61
C ARG A 174 -2.44 -2.52 -26.68
N SER A 175 -1.46 -1.74 -27.10
CA SER A 175 -0.06 -2.16 -27.01
C SER A 175 0.33 -2.33 -25.55
N ALA A 176 0.75 -3.52 -25.17
CA ALA A 176 1.25 -3.85 -23.85
C ALA A 176 2.72 -4.23 -23.92
N GLY A 177 3.48 -3.95 -22.87
CA GLY A 177 4.90 -4.25 -22.79
C GLY A 177 5.26 -4.84 -21.43
N VAL A 178 6.13 -5.87 -21.45
CA VAL A 178 6.73 -6.48 -20.27
C VAL A 178 8.15 -5.97 -20.12
N PHE A 179 8.41 -5.21 -19.08
CA PHE A 179 9.72 -4.59 -18.80
C PHE A 179 10.35 -5.22 -17.56
N GLY A 180 11.67 -5.27 -17.53
CA GLY A 180 12.43 -5.78 -16.39
C GLY A 180 13.89 -6.08 -16.78
N ALA A 181 14.76 -6.29 -15.78
CA ALA A 181 16.16 -6.66 -16.00
C ALA A 181 16.30 -8.05 -16.64
N THR A 182 17.48 -8.35 -17.19
CA THR A 182 17.78 -9.67 -17.73
C THR A 182 17.69 -10.74 -16.65
N GLY A 183 17.07 -11.87 -16.95
CA GLY A 183 16.88 -12.97 -15.98
C GLY A 183 15.65 -12.87 -15.07
N THR A 184 14.85 -11.80 -15.14
CA THR A 184 13.66 -11.60 -14.30
C THR A 184 12.41 -12.37 -14.74
N GLY A 185 12.52 -13.25 -15.74
CA GLY A 185 11.40 -14.08 -16.18
C GLY A 185 10.43 -13.44 -17.18
N LYS A 186 10.79 -12.30 -17.82
CA LYS A 186 9.94 -11.62 -18.81
C LYS A 186 9.39 -12.55 -19.89
N SER A 187 10.27 -13.33 -20.52
CA SER A 187 9.88 -14.26 -21.61
C SER A 187 8.98 -15.40 -21.10
N PHE A 188 9.14 -15.81 -19.85
CA PHE A 188 8.28 -16.80 -19.22
C PHE A 188 6.88 -16.21 -18.98
N LEU A 189 6.82 -15.01 -18.41
CA LEU A 189 5.54 -14.30 -18.21
C LEU A 189 4.80 -14.07 -19.52
N THR A 190 5.50 -13.63 -20.57
CA THR A 190 4.90 -13.43 -21.90
C THR A 190 4.27 -14.72 -22.44
N ARG A 191 4.91 -15.89 -22.23
CA ARG A 191 4.36 -17.19 -22.66
C ARG A 191 3.16 -17.65 -21.87
N ILE A 192 3.01 -17.20 -20.61
CA ILE A 192 1.82 -17.52 -19.78
C ILE A 192 0.62 -16.69 -20.24
N VAL A 193 0.86 -15.45 -20.69
CA VAL A 193 -0.21 -14.49 -21.06
C VAL A 193 -0.69 -14.71 -22.50
N LEU A 194 0.14 -15.25 -23.39
CA LEU A 194 -0.18 -15.57 -24.79
C LEU A 194 -0.72 -16.99 -24.92
#